data_cbb1421231d2320899c62a86faf415cf
#
_entry.id   cbb1421231d2320899c62a86faf415cf
#
_cell.length_a   1.000
_cell.length_b   1.000
_cell.length_c   1.000
_cell.angle_alpha   90.00
_cell.angle_beta   90.00
_cell.angle_gamma   90.00
#
_symmetry.space_group_name_H-M   'P 1'
#
loop_
_entity.id
_entity.type
_entity.pdbx_description
1 polymer ?
#
loop_
_entity_poly.entity_id
_entity_poly.type
_entity_poly.pdbx_seq_one_letter_code
_entity_poly.pdbx_strand_id
1 'polypeptide(L)'
;MGFNEFLSSIFGNKSTRDMKEIQPWVEKIKAAYPEVAKLDNDALRAKTEELKAYIHDSAAEQRAKVEELKASVEDTELEKREDLFNQIDKIEKEILEIYEKALDEVLPTAFSIVKETAKRFSENEEIVVTATDFDRQLAATKDFVRIEGDKAIYQNHWIAGGNDTVWNMVHYDVQLFGGVVLHLSLIHISEPTRQEAI
;
A
#
# COMPACT_ATOMS: atom_id res chain seq x y z
N MET A 1 -1.33 -20.17 -24.73
CA MET A 1 -0.81 -20.46 -23.39
C MET A 1 -1.57 -19.62 -22.39
N GLY A 2 -2.27 -20.25 -21.46
CA GLY A 2 -2.98 -19.53 -20.42
C GLY A 2 -2.01 -18.96 -19.37
N PHE A 3 -2.41 -17.87 -18.69
CA PHE A 3 -1.65 -17.27 -17.59
C PHE A 3 -1.19 -18.30 -16.54
N ASN A 4 -2.04 -19.28 -16.23
CA ASN A 4 -1.74 -20.37 -15.30
C ASN A 4 -0.64 -21.33 -15.81
N GLU A 5 -0.55 -21.58 -17.12
CA GLU A 5 0.52 -22.43 -17.70
C GLU A 5 1.87 -21.71 -17.68
N PHE A 6 1.87 -20.40 -17.93
CA PHE A 6 3.08 -19.58 -17.85
C PHE A 6 3.63 -19.55 -16.42
N LEU A 7 2.79 -19.33 -15.41
CA LEU A 7 3.20 -19.30 -14.02
C LEU A 7 3.67 -20.68 -13.51
N SER A 8 3.00 -21.78 -13.91
CA SER A 8 3.42 -23.14 -13.53
C SER A 8 4.79 -23.52 -14.10
N SER A 9 5.16 -22.98 -15.26
CA SER A 9 6.47 -23.22 -15.89
C SER A 9 7.62 -22.49 -15.16
N ILE A 10 7.33 -21.36 -14.53
CA ILE A 10 8.34 -20.54 -13.83
C ILE A 10 8.56 -21.01 -12.40
N PHE A 11 7.52 -21.44 -11.70
CA PHE A 11 7.56 -21.62 -10.25
C PHE A 11 7.52 -23.06 -9.70
N GLY A 12 7.32 -24.10 -10.52
CA GLY A 12 7.30 -25.52 -10.06
C GLY A 12 6.12 -25.89 -9.13
N ASN A 13 6.12 -27.11 -8.58
CA ASN A 13 4.98 -27.67 -7.83
C ASN A 13 4.58 -26.98 -6.51
N LYS A 14 5.49 -26.27 -5.82
CA LYS A 14 5.19 -25.50 -4.60
C LYS A 14 4.36 -24.26 -4.95
N SER A 15 4.67 -23.64 -6.07
CA SER A 15 4.02 -22.44 -6.60
C SER A 15 2.56 -22.66 -7.00
N THR A 16 2.15 -23.84 -7.39
CA THR A 16 0.75 -24.12 -7.75
C THR A 16 -0.21 -23.96 -6.56
N ARG A 17 0.29 -24.15 -5.36
CA ARG A 17 -0.45 -23.98 -4.11
C ARG A 17 -0.57 -22.48 -3.77
N ASP A 18 0.54 -21.76 -3.83
CA ASP A 18 0.61 -20.34 -3.54
C ASP A 18 -0.21 -19.55 -4.58
N MET A 19 -0.22 -19.97 -5.85
CA MET A 19 -1.07 -19.40 -6.89
C MET A 19 -2.57 -19.52 -6.60
N LYS A 20 -3.01 -20.64 -6.05
CA LYS A 20 -4.43 -20.83 -5.69
C LYS A 20 -4.87 -19.90 -4.54
N GLU A 21 -3.95 -19.56 -3.66
CA GLU A 21 -4.19 -18.64 -2.55
C GLU A 21 -4.24 -17.18 -3.03
N ILE A 22 -3.40 -16.81 -4.00
CA ILE A 22 -3.25 -15.44 -4.47
C ILE A 22 -4.23 -15.08 -5.59
N GLN A 23 -4.59 -16.04 -6.45
CA GLN A 23 -5.51 -15.82 -7.57
C GLN A 23 -6.82 -15.11 -7.15
N PRO A 24 -7.47 -15.47 -6.03
CA PRO A 24 -8.67 -14.77 -5.56
C PRO A 24 -8.43 -13.27 -5.27
N TRP A 25 -7.23 -12.88 -4.84
CA TRP A 25 -6.88 -11.49 -4.60
C TRP A 25 -6.79 -10.69 -5.90
N VAL A 26 -6.18 -11.26 -6.93
CA VAL A 26 -6.11 -10.63 -8.26
C VAL A 26 -7.51 -10.43 -8.83
N GLU A 27 -8.41 -11.41 -8.67
CA GLU A 27 -9.80 -11.28 -9.12
C GLU A 27 -10.57 -10.21 -8.30
N LYS A 28 -10.33 -10.09 -6.98
CA LYS A 28 -10.90 -9.01 -6.18
C LYS A 28 -10.40 -7.63 -6.65
N ILE A 29 -9.12 -7.49 -6.97
CA ILE A 29 -8.54 -6.25 -7.51
C ILE A 29 -9.22 -5.90 -8.84
N LYS A 30 -9.37 -6.86 -9.75
CA LYS A 30 -10.04 -6.69 -11.04
C LYS A 30 -11.51 -6.30 -10.89
N ALA A 31 -12.18 -6.84 -9.88
CA ALA A 31 -13.58 -6.51 -9.57
C ALA A 31 -13.72 -5.10 -8.98
N ALA A 32 -12.77 -4.62 -8.18
CA ALA A 32 -12.78 -3.27 -7.60
C ALA A 32 -12.38 -2.19 -8.62
N TYR A 33 -11.55 -2.54 -9.60
CA TYR A 33 -10.96 -1.59 -10.55
C TYR A 33 -11.98 -0.71 -11.32
N PRO A 34 -13.13 -1.21 -11.84
CA PRO A 34 -14.07 -0.38 -12.59
C PRO A 34 -14.65 0.79 -11.79
N GLU A 35 -14.83 0.65 -10.48
CA GLU A 35 -15.32 1.73 -9.63
C GLU A 35 -14.24 2.78 -9.39
N VAL A 36 -13.00 2.37 -9.21
CA VAL A 36 -11.84 3.26 -9.05
C VAL A 36 -11.58 4.04 -10.35
N ALA A 37 -11.71 3.40 -11.50
CA ALA A 37 -11.50 4.02 -12.81
C ALA A 37 -12.49 5.15 -13.15
N LYS A 38 -13.67 5.19 -12.49
CA LYS A 38 -14.67 6.24 -12.67
C LYS A 38 -14.33 7.54 -11.94
N LEU A 39 -13.44 7.48 -10.94
CA LEU A 39 -13.07 8.64 -10.13
C LEU A 39 -12.28 9.65 -10.97
N ASP A 40 -12.49 10.94 -10.75
CA ASP A 40 -11.58 11.96 -11.26
C ASP A 40 -10.23 11.94 -10.50
N ASN A 41 -9.30 12.81 -10.89
CA ASN A 41 -7.96 12.80 -10.30
C ASN A 41 -7.95 13.19 -8.82
N ASP A 42 -8.75 14.15 -8.41
CA ASP A 42 -8.85 14.59 -7.02
C ASP A 42 -9.56 13.54 -6.16
N ALA A 43 -10.64 12.94 -6.67
CA ALA A 43 -11.35 11.86 -6.00
C ALA A 43 -10.46 10.59 -5.86
N LEU A 44 -9.61 10.29 -6.86
CA LEU A 44 -8.65 9.18 -6.77
C LEU A 44 -7.62 9.41 -5.66
N ARG A 45 -7.13 10.64 -5.50
CA ARG A 45 -6.24 11.03 -4.38
C ARG A 45 -6.96 10.96 -3.05
N ALA A 46 -8.18 11.52 -2.96
CA ALA A 46 -8.99 11.48 -1.75
C ALA A 46 -9.29 10.05 -1.31
N LYS A 47 -9.49 9.12 -2.25
CA LYS A 47 -9.70 7.70 -1.94
C LYS A 47 -8.50 7.08 -1.23
N THR A 48 -7.28 7.49 -1.54
CA THR A 48 -6.09 7.03 -0.81
C THR A 48 -6.12 7.47 0.66
N GLU A 49 -6.49 8.72 0.93
CA GLU A 49 -6.59 9.23 2.30
C GLU A 49 -7.75 8.57 3.07
N GLU A 50 -8.87 8.27 2.39
CA GLU A 50 -9.98 7.49 2.96
C GLU A 50 -9.50 6.08 3.40
N LEU A 51 -8.71 5.38 2.58
CA LEU A 51 -8.16 4.07 2.94
C LEU A 51 -7.20 4.16 4.13
N LYS A 52 -6.34 5.18 4.17
CA LYS A 52 -5.43 5.40 5.31
C LYS A 52 -6.20 5.68 6.60
N ALA A 53 -7.24 6.52 6.53
CA ALA A 53 -8.10 6.81 7.67
C ALA A 53 -8.81 5.55 8.16
N TYR A 54 -9.37 4.75 7.25
CA TYR A 54 -10.02 3.49 7.57
C TYR A 54 -9.08 2.54 8.34
N ILE A 55 -7.86 2.33 7.85
CA ILE A 55 -6.86 1.48 8.53
C ILE A 55 -6.54 2.06 9.92
N HIS A 56 -6.24 3.37 9.98
CA HIS A 56 -5.89 4.02 11.22
C HIS A 56 -7.02 3.93 12.26
N ASP A 57 -8.25 4.15 11.85
CA ASP A 57 -9.40 4.22 12.75
C ASP A 57 -9.90 2.83 13.17
N SER A 58 -9.56 1.78 12.42
CA SER A 58 -9.94 0.41 12.74
C SER A 58 -9.49 -0.06 14.13
N ALA A 59 -8.36 0.46 14.64
CA ALA A 59 -7.80 0.14 15.95
C ALA A 59 -7.83 1.33 16.94
N ALA A 60 -8.67 2.34 16.71
CA ALA A 60 -8.68 3.57 17.51
C ALA A 60 -8.98 3.31 18.99
N GLU A 61 -9.93 2.44 19.30
CA GLU A 61 -10.30 2.08 20.68
C GLU A 61 -9.13 1.39 21.40
N GLN A 62 -8.50 0.40 20.76
CA GLN A 62 -7.38 -0.33 21.35
C GLN A 62 -6.17 0.58 21.56
N ARG A 63 -5.88 1.48 20.61
CA ARG A 63 -4.81 2.48 20.78
C ARG A 63 -5.07 3.42 21.94
N ALA A 64 -6.31 3.95 22.07
CA ALA A 64 -6.68 4.80 23.19
C ALA A 64 -6.47 4.08 24.53
N LYS A 65 -6.83 2.81 24.62
CA LYS A 65 -6.63 1.97 25.81
C LYS A 65 -5.15 1.75 26.14
N VAL A 66 -4.30 1.53 25.12
CA VAL A 66 -2.85 1.43 25.31
C VAL A 66 -2.28 2.73 25.87
N GLU A 67 -2.68 3.87 25.33
CA GLU A 67 -2.24 5.18 25.83
C GLU A 67 -2.70 5.45 27.28
N GLU A 68 -3.92 5.07 27.64
CA GLU A 68 -4.42 5.15 29.00
C GLU A 68 -3.59 4.28 29.96
N LEU A 69 -3.31 3.04 29.60
CA LEU A 69 -2.49 2.13 30.39
C LEU A 69 -1.05 2.64 30.51
N LYS A 70 -0.44 3.13 29.41
CA LYS A 70 0.91 3.73 29.43
C LYS A 70 0.98 4.94 30.37
N ALA A 71 -0.04 5.80 30.36
CA ALA A 71 -0.11 6.96 31.25
C ALA A 71 -0.20 6.57 32.75
N SER A 72 -0.78 5.41 33.05
CA SER A 72 -0.93 4.92 34.43
C SER A 72 0.32 4.22 35.00
N VAL A 73 1.35 3.95 34.15
CA VAL A 73 2.55 3.20 34.57
C VAL A 73 3.30 3.87 35.71
N GLU A 74 3.45 5.19 35.67
CA GLU A 74 4.21 5.94 36.69
C GLU A 74 3.53 5.92 38.06
N ASP A 75 2.19 5.92 38.08
CA ASP A 75 1.38 5.90 39.29
C ASP A 75 1.16 4.48 39.85
N THR A 76 1.57 3.44 39.10
CA THR A 76 1.38 2.05 39.48
C THR A 76 2.52 1.54 40.34
N GLU A 77 2.20 0.81 41.43
CA GLU A 77 3.16 0.13 42.29
C GLU A 77 4.08 -0.80 41.51
N LEU A 78 5.35 -0.87 41.86
CA LEU A 78 6.39 -1.58 41.13
C LEU A 78 6.04 -3.06 40.85
N GLU A 79 5.43 -3.70 41.84
CA GLU A 79 5.03 -5.11 41.78
C GLU A 79 3.90 -5.39 40.77
N LYS A 80 3.11 -4.38 40.46
CA LYS A 80 1.98 -4.48 39.50
C LYS A 80 2.33 -4.01 38.09
N ARG A 81 3.51 -3.40 37.89
CA ARG A 81 3.93 -2.90 36.57
C ARG A 81 4.11 -4.00 35.54
N GLU A 82 4.58 -5.17 35.96
CA GLU A 82 4.75 -6.33 35.07
C GLU A 82 3.40 -6.78 34.49
N ASP A 83 2.36 -6.86 35.30
CA ASP A 83 1.01 -7.19 34.85
C ASP A 83 0.46 -6.15 33.89
N LEU A 84 0.77 -4.86 34.14
CA LEU A 84 0.35 -3.76 33.29
C LEU A 84 1.04 -3.82 31.92
N PHE A 85 2.34 -4.07 31.87
CA PHE A 85 3.07 -4.26 30.62
C PHE A 85 2.55 -5.48 29.84
N ASN A 86 2.26 -6.59 30.52
CA ASN A 86 1.66 -7.76 29.86
C ASN A 86 0.28 -7.47 29.25
N GLN A 87 -0.52 -6.59 29.89
CA GLN A 87 -1.79 -6.12 29.32
C GLN A 87 -1.57 -5.25 28.08
N ILE A 88 -0.61 -4.32 28.13
CA ILE A 88 -0.25 -3.47 26.98
C ILE A 88 0.19 -4.36 25.81
N ASP A 89 1.12 -5.26 26.02
CA ASP A 89 1.62 -6.19 24.98
C ASP A 89 0.51 -7.01 24.32
N LYS A 90 -0.48 -7.43 25.13
CA LYS A 90 -1.64 -8.14 24.61
C LYS A 90 -2.49 -7.27 23.70
N ILE A 91 -2.78 -6.03 24.10
CA ILE A 91 -3.57 -5.11 23.29
C ILE A 91 -2.80 -4.69 22.05
N GLU A 92 -1.48 -4.48 22.13
CA GLU A 92 -0.65 -4.18 20.97
C GLU A 92 -0.66 -5.32 19.93
N LYS A 93 -0.70 -6.58 20.36
CA LYS A 93 -0.91 -7.72 19.46
C LYS A 93 -2.31 -7.72 18.82
N GLU A 94 -3.34 -7.40 19.59
CA GLU A 94 -4.71 -7.25 19.06
C GLU A 94 -4.78 -6.13 18.01
N ILE A 95 -4.06 -5.02 18.21
CA ILE A 95 -3.96 -3.92 17.24
C ILE A 95 -3.34 -4.42 15.92
N LEU A 96 -2.27 -5.21 15.98
CA LEU A 96 -1.64 -5.78 14.78
C LEU A 96 -2.61 -6.67 14.00
N GLU A 97 -3.35 -7.55 14.68
CA GLU A 97 -4.36 -8.41 14.05
C GLU A 97 -5.51 -7.60 13.40
N ILE A 98 -5.92 -6.49 14.03
CA ILE A 98 -6.93 -5.56 13.48
C ILE A 98 -6.39 -4.88 12.22
N TYR A 99 -5.14 -4.40 12.25
CA TYR A 99 -4.52 -3.77 11.10
C TYR A 99 -4.32 -4.75 9.94
N GLU A 100 -3.92 -5.99 10.20
CA GLU A 100 -3.81 -7.02 9.16
C GLU A 100 -5.15 -7.22 8.44
N LYS A 101 -6.25 -7.34 9.19
CA LYS A 101 -7.59 -7.46 8.60
C LYS A 101 -8.00 -6.23 7.79
N ALA A 102 -7.77 -5.03 8.34
CA ALA A 102 -8.09 -3.78 7.65
C ALA A 102 -7.25 -3.62 6.37
N LEU A 103 -5.98 -4.00 6.39
CA LEU A 103 -5.11 -4.00 5.21
C LEU A 103 -5.61 -4.96 4.13
N ASP A 104 -6.04 -6.16 4.51
CA ASP A 104 -6.63 -7.13 3.58
C ASP A 104 -7.92 -6.61 2.94
N GLU A 105 -8.77 -5.93 3.70
CA GLU A 105 -10.02 -5.36 3.20
C GLU A 105 -9.78 -4.25 2.18
N VAL A 106 -8.80 -3.38 2.39
CA VAL A 106 -8.51 -2.25 1.50
C VAL A 106 -7.60 -2.61 0.33
N LEU A 107 -6.88 -3.73 0.38
CA LEU A 107 -5.90 -4.15 -0.61
C LEU A 107 -6.43 -4.11 -2.05
N PRO A 108 -7.63 -4.66 -2.38
CA PRO A 108 -8.14 -4.62 -3.74
C PRO A 108 -8.31 -3.20 -4.29
N THR A 109 -8.81 -2.29 -3.45
CA THR A 109 -9.00 -0.88 -3.83
C THR A 109 -7.65 -0.17 -3.94
N ALA A 110 -6.73 -0.39 -3.02
CA ALA A 110 -5.39 0.22 -3.05
C ALA A 110 -4.61 -0.16 -4.32
N PHE A 111 -4.61 -1.44 -4.69
CA PHE A 111 -3.98 -1.90 -5.94
C PHE A 111 -4.67 -1.34 -7.18
N SER A 112 -6.00 -1.19 -7.14
CA SER A 112 -6.77 -0.57 -8.22
C SER A 112 -6.40 0.91 -8.40
N ILE A 113 -6.20 1.66 -7.30
CA ILE A 113 -5.74 3.06 -7.33
C ILE A 113 -4.36 3.15 -7.98
N VAL A 114 -3.42 2.31 -7.57
CA VAL A 114 -2.05 2.30 -8.13
C VAL A 114 -2.08 1.98 -9.63
N LYS A 115 -2.87 0.97 -10.03
CA LYS A 115 -3.02 0.59 -11.44
C LYS A 115 -3.65 1.72 -12.27
N GLU A 116 -4.70 2.35 -11.77
CA GLU A 116 -5.37 3.47 -12.46
C GLU A 116 -4.46 4.69 -12.55
N THR A 117 -3.74 5.02 -11.50
CA THR A 117 -2.76 6.12 -11.52
C THR A 117 -1.69 5.87 -12.58
N ALA A 118 -1.12 4.67 -12.62
CA ALA A 118 -0.13 4.29 -13.63
C ALA A 118 -0.69 4.40 -15.06
N LYS A 119 -1.94 3.97 -15.26
CA LYS A 119 -2.64 4.08 -16.55
C LYS A 119 -2.81 5.55 -16.96
N ARG A 120 -3.27 6.42 -16.06
CA ARG A 120 -3.45 7.85 -16.35
C ARG A 120 -2.14 8.51 -16.75
N PHE A 121 -1.04 8.22 -16.07
CA PHE A 121 0.29 8.71 -16.45
C PHE A 121 0.76 8.13 -17.81
N SER A 122 0.38 6.91 -18.17
CA SER A 122 0.75 6.34 -19.47
C SER A 122 -0.08 6.91 -20.64
N GLU A 123 -1.29 7.40 -20.37
CA GLU A 123 -2.23 7.89 -21.38
C GLU A 123 -2.24 9.44 -21.50
N ASN A 124 -1.66 10.15 -20.55
CA ASN A 124 -1.67 11.61 -20.50
C ASN A 124 -0.26 12.16 -20.20
N GLU A 125 0.16 13.18 -20.94
CA GLU A 125 1.43 13.88 -20.68
C GLU A 125 1.42 14.61 -19.34
N GLU A 126 0.24 15.06 -18.91
CA GLU A 126 0.05 15.82 -17.67
C GLU A 126 -1.19 15.33 -16.90
N ILE A 127 -1.05 15.26 -15.59
CA ILE A 127 -2.13 14.99 -14.65
C ILE A 127 -2.35 16.24 -13.80
N VAL A 128 -3.56 16.77 -13.85
CA VAL A 128 -3.96 17.97 -13.11
C VAL A 128 -4.77 17.57 -11.89
N VAL A 129 -4.40 18.13 -10.72
CA VAL A 129 -5.09 17.94 -9.44
C VAL A 129 -5.16 19.27 -8.68
N THR A 130 -6.02 19.37 -7.68
CA THR A 130 -6.03 20.49 -6.74
C THR A 130 -4.74 20.48 -5.91
N ALA A 131 -4.04 21.63 -5.87
CA ALA A 131 -2.75 21.73 -5.19
C ALA A 131 -2.90 21.68 -3.66
N THR A 132 -2.16 20.78 -3.04
CA THR A 132 -1.98 20.68 -1.59
C THR A 132 -0.64 21.28 -1.16
N ASP A 133 -0.40 21.43 0.14
CA ASP A 133 0.91 21.87 0.66
C ASP A 133 2.03 20.90 0.28
N PHE A 134 1.74 19.59 0.23
CA PHE A 134 2.67 18.58 -0.25
C PHE A 134 3.09 18.83 -1.72
N ASP A 135 2.13 19.14 -2.60
CA ASP A 135 2.42 19.41 -4.01
C ASP A 135 3.30 20.67 -4.17
N ARG A 136 3.05 21.70 -3.36
CA ARG A 136 3.85 22.94 -3.34
C ARG A 136 5.28 22.69 -2.88
N GLN A 137 5.47 21.87 -1.85
CA GLN A 137 6.80 21.46 -1.37
C GLN A 137 7.52 20.61 -2.42
N LEU A 138 6.80 19.70 -3.08
CA LEU A 138 7.37 18.84 -4.12
C LEU A 138 7.81 19.66 -5.33
N ALA A 139 7.00 20.61 -5.79
CA ALA A 139 7.30 21.48 -6.91
C ALA A 139 8.52 22.38 -6.67
N ALA A 140 8.86 22.68 -5.41
CA ALA A 140 10.07 23.43 -5.08
C ALA A 140 11.37 22.61 -5.29
N THR A 141 11.27 21.28 -5.42
CA THR A 141 12.45 20.38 -5.48
C THR A 141 12.44 19.43 -6.68
N LYS A 142 11.35 19.34 -7.42
CA LYS A 142 11.17 18.39 -8.52
C LYS A 142 10.62 19.10 -9.77
N ASP A 143 11.26 18.85 -10.89
CA ASP A 143 10.94 19.50 -12.17
C ASP A 143 9.69 18.90 -12.84
N PHE A 144 9.29 17.69 -12.46
CA PHE A 144 8.11 17.02 -13.02
C PHE A 144 6.78 17.44 -12.36
N VAL A 145 6.81 18.39 -11.45
CA VAL A 145 5.62 18.98 -10.82
C VAL A 145 5.72 20.50 -10.89
N ARG A 146 4.64 21.16 -11.34
CA ARG A 146 4.53 22.61 -11.29
C ARG A 146 3.20 23.04 -10.66
N ILE A 147 3.18 24.25 -10.10
CA ILE A 147 1.99 24.82 -9.48
C ILE A 147 1.49 25.97 -10.35
N GLU A 148 0.21 25.94 -10.70
CA GLU A 148 -0.50 26.98 -11.41
C GLU A 148 -1.76 27.38 -10.63
N GLY A 149 -1.67 28.46 -9.87
CA GLY A 149 -2.75 28.92 -9.00
C GLY A 149 -3.09 27.91 -7.91
N ASP A 150 -4.27 27.33 -7.98
CA ASP A 150 -4.78 26.29 -7.08
C ASP A 150 -4.58 24.88 -7.60
N LYS A 151 -3.85 24.70 -8.71
CA LYS A 151 -3.62 23.41 -9.35
C LYS A 151 -2.17 22.99 -9.25
N ALA A 152 -1.96 21.69 -9.06
CA ALA A 152 -0.70 21.00 -9.24
C ALA A 152 -0.77 20.16 -10.52
N ILE A 153 0.22 20.32 -11.37
CA ILE A 153 0.33 19.65 -12.66
C ILE A 153 1.53 18.74 -12.63
N TYR A 154 1.29 17.46 -12.73
CA TYR A 154 2.28 16.41 -12.74
C TYR A 154 2.56 15.97 -14.17
N GLN A 155 3.83 15.99 -14.57
CA GLN A 155 4.26 15.47 -15.86
C GLN A 155 4.49 13.97 -15.81
N ASN A 156 4.24 13.27 -16.93
CA ASN A 156 4.50 11.86 -17.05
C ASN A 156 5.95 11.50 -17.36
N HIS A 157 6.84 12.47 -17.40
CA HIS A 157 8.27 12.30 -17.70
C HIS A 157 9.15 13.03 -16.69
N TRP A 158 10.37 12.55 -16.54
CA TRP A 158 11.40 13.09 -15.65
C TRP A 158 12.80 12.70 -16.15
N ILE A 159 13.81 13.40 -15.67
CA ILE A 159 15.19 13.03 -15.95
C ILE A 159 15.68 11.97 -14.94
N ALA A 160 16.04 10.79 -15.45
CA ALA A 160 16.61 9.69 -14.69
C ALA A 160 18.01 9.35 -15.20
N GLY A 161 19.03 9.54 -14.37
CA GLY A 161 20.42 9.27 -14.78
C GLY A 161 20.90 10.07 -16.00
N GLY A 162 20.35 11.29 -16.21
CA GLY A 162 20.66 12.15 -17.34
C GLY A 162 19.84 11.84 -18.62
N ASN A 163 18.95 10.85 -18.58
CA ASN A 163 18.07 10.51 -19.70
C ASN A 163 16.63 10.93 -19.41
N ASP A 164 15.95 11.44 -20.44
CA ASP A 164 14.51 11.68 -20.36
C ASP A 164 13.76 10.33 -20.32
N THR A 165 12.97 10.13 -19.26
CA THR A 165 12.26 8.91 -19.00
C THR A 165 10.77 9.21 -18.93
N VAL A 166 9.98 8.52 -19.76
CA VAL A 166 8.53 8.67 -19.82
C VAL A 166 7.86 7.50 -19.14
N TRP A 167 6.83 7.79 -18.32
CA TRP A 167 5.99 6.74 -17.76
C TRP A 167 5.09 6.16 -18.85
N ASN A 168 5.35 4.92 -19.27
CA ASN A 168 4.62 4.22 -20.33
C ASN A 168 4.14 2.82 -19.91
N MET A 169 4.06 2.57 -18.60
CA MET A 169 3.75 1.26 -18.04
C MET A 169 2.41 1.27 -17.31
N VAL A 170 1.60 0.21 -17.55
CA VAL A 170 0.41 -0.12 -16.77
C VAL A 170 0.61 -1.50 -16.14
N HIS A 171 0.24 -1.68 -14.90
CA HIS A 171 0.44 -2.94 -14.18
C HIS A 171 -0.36 -4.09 -14.82
N TYR A 172 0.36 -5.15 -15.20
CA TYR A 172 -0.21 -6.42 -15.64
C TYR A 172 -0.63 -7.27 -14.43
N ASP A 173 -1.49 -8.27 -14.67
CA ASP A 173 -1.98 -9.18 -13.63
C ASP A 173 -0.83 -9.87 -12.88
N VAL A 174 0.29 -10.19 -13.56
CA VAL A 174 1.49 -10.78 -12.94
C VAL A 174 2.17 -9.83 -11.94
N GLN A 175 2.11 -8.53 -12.19
CA GLN A 175 2.67 -7.53 -11.26
C GLN A 175 1.76 -7.31 -10.06
N LEU A 176 0.43 -7.33 -10.26
CA LEU A 176 -0.54 -7.35 -9.17
C LEU A 176 -0.36 -8.60 -8.30
N PHE A 177 -0.19 -9.76 -8.94
CA PHE A 177 0.13 -11.01 -8.26
C PHE A 177 1.39 -10.89 -7.40
N GLY A 178 2.49 -10.37 -7.98
CA GLY A 178 3.74 -10.13 -7.24
C GLY A 178 3.56 -9.20 -6.06
N GLY A 179 2.78 -8.12 -6.21
CA GLY A 179 2.46 -7.19 -5.13
C GLY A 179 1.68 -7.86 -3.99
N VAL A 180 0.72 -8.73 -4.31
CA VAL A 180 -0.04 -9.50 -3.29
C VAL A 180 0.88 -10.47 -2.55
N VAL A 181 1.79 -11.16 -3.25
CA VAL A 181 2.82 -12.03 -2.62
C VAL A 181 3.65 -11.25 -1.62
N LEU A 182 4.08 -10.04 -1.99
CA LEU A 182 4.84 -9.16 -1.10
C LEU A 182 4.03 -8.74 0.13
N HIS A 183 2.76 -8.37 -0.06
CA HIS A 183 1.87 -7.95 1.01
C HIS A 183 1.60 -9.09 2.02
N LEU A 184 1.28 -10.27 1.53
CA LEU A 184 1.01 -11.45 2.38
C LEU A 184 2.27 -12.05 3.02
N SER A 185 3.43 -11.40 2.89
CA SER A 185 4.72 -11.88 3.43
C SER A 185 5.08 -13.31 2.99
N LEU A 186 4.55 -13.75 1.85
CA LEU A 186 4.92 -15.03 1.25
C LEU A 186 6.37 -15.03 0.73
N ILE A 187 7.13 -13.98 1.06
CA ILE A 187 8.54 -13.76 0.69
C ILE A 187 9.52 -14.49 1.61
N HIS A 188 9.14 -15.49 2.30
CA HIS A 188 10.15 -16.36 2.95
C HIS A 188 11.14 -17.00 1.95
N ILE A 189 11.01 -16.65 0.69
CA ILE A 189 11.90 -17.12 -0.40
C ILE A 189 13.12 -16.21 -0.59
N SER A 190 13.10 -14.94 -0.12
CA SER A 190 14.19 -13.99 -0.37
C SER A 190 15.05 -13.63 0.86
N GLU A 191 14.72 -14.09 2.05
CA GLU A 191 15.48 -13.80 3.27
C GLU A 191 16.60 -14.80 3.66
N PRO A 192 16.73 -16.03 3.12
CA PRO A 192 17.85 -16.91 3.48
C PRO A 192 19.22 -16.32 3.18
N THR A 193 19.32 -15.43 2.21
CA THR A 193 20.60 -14.83 1.80
C THR A 193 21.09 -13.67 2.66
N ARG A 194 20.25 -13.12 3.55
CA ARG A 194 20.64 -12.02 4.43
C ARG A 194 21.18 -12.46 5.79
N GLN A 195 20.90 -13.69 6.21
CA GLN A 195 21.39 -14.26 7.47
C GLN A 195 22.73 -15.01 7.33
N GLU A 196 23.20 -15.33 6.13
CA GLU A 196 24.47 -16.00 5.90
C GLU A 196 25.67 -15.04 5.67
N ALA A 197 25.46 -13.73 5.79
CA ALA A 197 26.48 -12.70 5.55
C ALA A 197 26.97 -11.99 6.83
N ILE A 198 26.92 -12.68 8.00
CA ILE A 198 27.52 -12.20 9.25
C ILE A 198 28.56 -13.20 9.75
#